data_f679b0f4f7626809d228eed529c144d2
#
_entry.id   f679b0f4f7626809d228eed529c144d2
#
_cell.length_a   1.000
_cell.length_b   1.000
_cell.length_c   1.000
_cell.angle_alpha   90.00
_cell.angle_beta   90.00
_cell.angle_gamma   90.00
#
_symmetry.space_group_name_H-M   'P 1'
#
loop_
_entity.id
_entity.type
_entity.pdbx_description
1 polymer ?
#
loop_
_entity_poly.entity_id
_entity_poly.type
_entity_poly.pdbx_seq_one_letter_code
_entity_poly.pdbx_strand_id
1 'polypeptide(L)' 'MSPRQFFDTVSKMRDAQKRYFKTRSSFDLREAKVLEKVIDDEITRVNGLTSAGTTPQQLSLF' A
#
# COMPACT_ATOMS: atom_id res chain seq x y z
N MET A 1 -9.08 -9.37 3.02
CA MET A 1 -9.69 -8.02 3.21
C MET A 1 -10.77 -7.82 2.16
N SER A 2 -11.85 -7.17 2.53
CA SER A 2 -12.94 -6.94 1.58
C SER A 2 -12.53 -5.85 0.58
N PRO A 3 -13.20 -5.78 -0.57
CA PRO A 3 -12.88 -4.73 -1.54
C PRO A 3 -12.98 -3.33 -0.95
N ARG A 4 -13.95 -3.13 -0.08
CA ARG A 4 -14.11 -1.82 0.54
C ARG A 4 -12.96 -1.50 1.49
N GLN A 5 -12.56 -2.49 2.28
CA GLN A 5 -11.42 -2.31 3.17
C GLN A 5 -10.15 -2.03 2.38
N PHE A 6 -9.99 -2.73 1.28
CA PHE A 6 -8.83 -2.52 0.44
C PHE A 6 -8.82 -1.10 -0.12
N PHE A 7 -9.96 -0.65 -0.62
CA PHE A 7 -10.08 0.70 -1.14
C PHE A 7 -9.78 1.74 -0.07
N ASP A 8 -10.34 1.54 1.11
CA ASP A 8 -10.10 2.48 2.21
C ASP A 8 -8.62 2.52 2.60
N THR A 9 -7.99 1.36 2.61
CA THR A 9 -6.57 1.29 2.96
C THR A 9 -5.73 2.01 1.92
N VAL A 10 -6.03 1.83 0.64
CA VAL A 10 -5.31 2.52 -0.43
C VAL A 10 -5.51 4.03 -0.29
N SER A 11 -6.73 4.46 -0.01
CA SER A 11 -7.00 5.88 0.16
C SER A 11 -6.19 6.48 1.30
N LYS A 12 -6.13 5.76 2.42
CA LYS A 12 -5.34 6.22 3.57
C LYS A 12 -3.86 6.29 3.23
N MET A 13 -3.37 5.31 2.48
CA MET A 13 -1.98 5.31 2.07
C MET A 13 -1.67 6.54 1.23
N ARG A 14 -2.53 6.84 0.27
CA ARG A 14 -2.32 7.98 -0.61
C ARG A 14 -2.37 9.29 0.17
N ASP A 15 -3.27 9.38 1.14
CA ASP A 15 -3.33 10.57 1.98
C ASP A 15 -2.05 10.74 2.80
N ALA A 16 -1.54 9.65 3.35
CA ALA A 16 -0.29 9.71 4.10
C ALA A 16 0.86 10.13 3.20
N GLN A 17 0.90 9.63 1.97
CA GLN A 17 1.91 10.04 1.01
C GLN A 17 1.85 11.52 0.70
N LYS A 18 0.64 12.03 0.49
CA LYS A 18 0.46 13.44 0.22
C LYS A 18 0.91 14.30 1.38
N ARG A 19 0.55 13.89 2.60
CA ARG A 19 0.98 14.62 3.78
C ARG A 19 2.49 14.61 3.90
N TYR A 20 3.11 13.48 3.62
CA TYR A 20 4.56 13.40 3.69
C TYR A 20 5.22 14.37 2.70
N PHE A 21 4.71 14.46 1.47
CA PHE A 21 5.28 15.38 0.50
C PHE A 21 5.17 16.82 0.94
N LYS A 22 4.15 17.16 1.72
CA LYS A 22 3.99 18.51 2.24
C LYS A 22 4.87 18.79 3.44
N THR A 23 4.87 17.86 4.39
CA THR A 23 5.47 18.12 5.70
C THR A 23 6.83 17.47 5.86
N ARG A 24 7.10 16.45 5.07
CA ARG A 24 8.31 15.63 5.22
C ARG A 24 8.45 15.03 6.60
N SER A 25 7.33 14.81 7.27
CA SER A 25 7.33 14.26 8.61
C SER A 25 7.68 12.78 8.59
N SER A 26 8.55 12.38 9.50
CA SER A 26 8.89 10.96 9.64
C SER A 26 7.67 10.12 10.00
N PHE A 27 6.77 10.69 10.75
CA PHE A 27 5.55 10.00 11.14
C PHE A 27 4.71 9.66 9.91
N ASP A 28 4.53 10.63 9.02
CA ASP A 28 3.74 10.41 7.81
C ASP A 28 4.41 9.40 6.90
N LEU A 29 5.73 9.45 6.79
CA LEU A 29 6.47 8.49 5.99
C LEU A 29 6.28 7.07 6.54
N ARG A 30 6.40 6.92 7.84
CA ARG A 30 6.24 5.62 8.48
C ARG A 30 4.83 5.07 8.25
N GLU A 31 3.83 5.91 8.40
CA GLU A 31 2.45 5.51 8.19
C GLU A 31 2.22 5.07 6.76
N ALA A 32 2.75 5.82 5.80
CA ALA A 32 2.61 5.46 4.40
C ALA A 32 3.26 4.10 4.13
N LYS A 33 4.44 3.85 4.68
CA LYS A 33 5.12 2.59 4.46
C LYS A 33 4.39 1.41 5.08
N VAL A 34 3.81 1.59 6.25
CA VAL A 34 3.02 0.54 6.89
C VAL A 34 1.82 0.20 6.01
N LEU A 35 1.13 1.21 5.51
CA LEU A 35 -0.02 0.98 4.66
C LEU A 35 0.36 0.36 3.33
N GLU A 36 1.49 0.76 2.76
CA GLU A 36 2.02 0.13 1.55
C GLU A 36 2.24 -1.36 1.77
N LYS A 37 2.82 -1.71 2.91
CA LYS A 37 3.07 -3.11 3.21
C LYS A 37 1.77 -3.90 3.32
N VAL A 38 0.77 -3.34 3.97
CA VAL A 38 -0.52 -3.99 4.08
C VAL A 38 -1.11 -4.25 2.70
N ILE A 39 -1.03 -3.28 1.82
CA ILE A 39 -1.55 -3.41 0.47
C ILE A 39 -0.76 -4.44 -0.32
N ASP A 40 0.55 -4.40 -0.22
CA ASP A 40 1.41 -5.36 -0.91
C ASP A 40 1.13 -6.78 -0.45
N ASP A 41 0.96 -6.98 0.85
CA ASP A 41 0.65 -8.29 1.39
C ASP A 41 -0.67 -8.80 0.86
N GLU A 42 -1.66 -7.93 0.75
CA GLU A 42 -2.96 -8.32 0.24
C GLU A 42 -2.89 -8.66 -1.24
N ILE A 43 -2.17 -7.88 -2.01
CA ILE A 43 -2.00 -8.15 -3.44
C ILE A 43 -1.29 -9.49 -3.63
N THR A 44 -0.26 -9.73 -2.86
CA THR A 44 0.49 -10.98 -2.92
C THR A 44 -0.40 -12.15 -2.57
N ARG A 45 -1.23 -12.00 -1.55
CA ARG A 45 -2.14 -13.06 -1.14
C ARG A 45 -3.12 -13.40 -2.27
N VAL A 46 -3.71 -12.38 -2.86
CA VAL A 46 -4.69 -12.59 -3.93
C VAL A 46 -4.01 -13.20 -5.15
N ASN A 47 -2.85 -12.73 -5.52
CA ASN A 47 -2.11 -13.28 -6.65
C ASN A 47 -1.71 -14.72 -6.40
N GLY A 48 -1.36 -15.05 -5.17
CA GLY A 48 -1.02 -16.42 -4.82
C GLY A 48 -2.19 -17.37 -4.94
N LEU A 49 -3.41 -16.84 -4.78
CA LEU A 49 -4.60 -17.66 -4.90
C LEU A 49 -5.05 -17.84 -6.36
N THR A 50 -4.78 -16.85 -7.19
CA THR A 50 -5.35 -16.84 -8.54
C THR A 50 -4.35 -17.21 -9.61
N SER A 51 -3.10 -16.93 -9.38
CA SER A 51 -2.10 -17.10 -10.42
C SER A 51 -0.77 -17.42 -9.80
N ALA A 52 -0.22 -18.46 -10.30
CA ALA A 52 1.10 -18.82 -9.87
C ALA A 52 2.10 -17.92 -10.55
N GLY A 53 2.97 -17.40 -9.80
CA GLY A 53 4.24 -17.03 -10.34
C GLY A 53 4.44 -15.67 -10.94
N THR A 54 3.41 -14.94 -11.15
CA THR A 54 3.65 -13.61 -11.66
C THR A 54 3.82 -12.66 -10.51
N THR A 55 5.00 -12.20 -10.31
CA THR A 55 5.26 -11.24 -9.27
C THR A 55 5.08 -9.86 -9.85
N PRO A 56 4.12 -9.13 -9.37
CA PRO A 56 3.94 -7.77 -9.86
C PRO A 56 5.15 -6.95 -9.48
N GLN A 57 5.52 -6.10 -10.40
CA GLN A 57 6.59 -5.18 -10.16
C GLN A 57 6.22 -4.26 -9.03
N GLN A 58 7.07 -4.18 -8.05
CA GLN A 58 6.85 -3.28 -6.96
C GLN A 58 7.04 -1.85 -7.42
N LEU A 59 6.00 -1.08 -7.40
CA LEU A 59 6.11 0.31 -7.79
C LEU A 59 6.06 1.16 -6.54
N SER A 60 7.19 1.37 -5.96
CA SER A 60 7.28 2.25 -4.82
C SER A 60 7.51 3.66 -5.31
N LEU A 61 6.74 4.57 -4.78
CA LEU A 61 6.90 5.98 -5.11
C LEU A 61 7.85 6.70 -4.17
N PHE A 62 8.40 5.99 -3.24
CA PHE A 62 9.32 6.57 -2.28
C PHE A 62 10.71 6.07 -2.47
#